data_b65ed15db551b18d8bdaaf6b3c47149d
#
_entry.id   b65ed15db551b18d8bdaaf6b3c47149d
#
_cell.length_a   1.000
_cell.length_b   1.000
_cell.length_c   1.000
_cell.angle_alpha   90.00
_cell.angle_beta   90.00
_cell.angle_gamma   90.00
#
_symmetry.space_group_name_H-M   'P 1'
#
loop_
_entity.id
_entity.type
_entity.pdbx_description
1 polymer ?
#
loop_
_entity_poly.entity_id
_entity_poly.type
_entity_poly.pdbx_seq_one_letter_code
_entity_poly.pdbx_strand_id
1 'polypeptide(L)'
;MEATPQKTQSNAATSKASKAKHHVAAFSGHNANKATLRTEPLEKPSGHIALRAENLGEEVDVNIYKPDGSFDEGSLAKLDDMFRCVKTGEVRAVRRELYEQLSRIEDHFDGKQIYLVSGFRFAERNSSRHYHASAMDIRIPGVSINEMYKYAESLDAGGMGLGIYPTSQFIHVDFRAPGEPSFRWTDYSGHGGGGHKKATKPTGRTQPARKPTS
;
A
#
# COMPACT_ATOMS: atom_id res chain seq x y z
N MET A 1 -6.64 88.47 11.15
CA MET A 1 -5.58 87.38 11.28
C MET A 1 -6.36 86.12 11.23
N GLU A 2 -6.40 85.49 10.04
CA GLU A 2 -7.14 84.27 9.75
C GLU A 2 -6.24 83.05 9.97
N ALA A 3 -6.71 82.09 10.72
CA ALA A 3 -6.05 80.84 10.97
C ALA A 3 -6.58 79.73 10.04
N THR A 4 -5.77 79.22 9.17
CA THR A 4 -6.07 78.13 8.20
C THR A 4 -6.08 76.76 8.90
N PRO A 5 -7.07 75.90 8.68
CA PRO A 5 -7.04 74.54 9.24
C PRO A 5 -6.22 73.59 8.39
N GLN A 6 -5.27 72.87 9.05
CA GLN A 6 -4.52 71.78 8.47
C GLN A 6 -5.38 70.53 8.33
N LYS A 7 -5.42 69.95 7.11
CA LYS A 7 -5.99 68.66 6.81
C LYS A 7 -5.05 67.55 7.27
N THR A 8 -5.48 66.73 8.23
CA THR A 8 -4.83 65.47 8.59
C THR A 8 -5.28 64.38 7.59
N GLN A 9 -4.32 63.82 6.83
CA GLN A 9 -4.53 62.64 6.01
C GLN A 9 -4.36 61.41 6.88
N SER A 10 -5.42 60.59 7.02
CA SER A 10 -5.38 59.28 7.63
C SER A 10 -4.95 58.27 6.60
N ASN A 11 -3.74 57.71 6.75
CA ASN A 11 -3.27 56.55 6.01
C ASN A 11 -3.90 55.30 6.59
N ALA A 12 -4.91 54.74 5.92
CA ALA A 12 -5.43 53.40 6.19
C ALA A 12 -4.49 52.37 5.54
N ALA A 13 -3.61 51.77 6.33
CA ALA A 13 -2.81 50.62 5.91
C ALA A 13 -3.72 49.37 5.88
N THR A 14 -4.13 48.96 4.71
CA THR A 14 -4.81 47.67 4.49
C THR A 14 -3.75 46.55 4.59
N SER A 15 -3.73 45.87 5.73
CA SER A 15 -2.94 44.65 5.92
C SER A 15 -3.56 43.51 5.11
N LYS A 16 -2.93 43.17 3.99
CA LYS A 16 -3.22 41.93 3.26
C LYS A 16 -2.71 40.74 4.09
N ALA A 17 -3.63 40.10 4.82
CA ALA A 17 -3.34 38.81 5.44
C ALA A 17 -3.05 37.77 4.34
N SER A 18 -1.80 37.44 4.12
CA SER A 18 -1.39 36.31 3.27
C SER A 18 -1.82 35.02 3.94
N LYS A 19 -2.83 34.35 3.41
CA LYS A 19 -3.14 32.96 3.78
C LYS A 19 -1.96 32.10 3.39
N ALA A 20 -1.10 31.77 4.35
CA ALA A 20 -0.07 30.76 4.17
C ALA A 20 -0.77 29.45 3.80
N LYS A 21 -0.62 29.02 2.56
CA LYS A 21 -1.01 27.66 2.15
C LYS A 21 -0.04 26.71 2.84
N HIS A 22 -0.50 26.00 3.87
CA HIS A 22 0.26 24.89 4.42
C HIS A 22 0.44 23.84 3.31
N HIS A 23 1.62 23.79 2.73
CA HIS A 23 2.02 22.72 1.82
C HIS A 23 2.27 21.48 2.69
N VAL A 24 1.30 20.58 2.75
CA VAL A 24 1.51 19.25 3.33
C VAL A 24 2.50 18.52 2.41
N ALA A 25 3.61 18.03 2.96
CA ALA A 25 4.55 17.24 2.19
C ALA A 25 3.83 16.00 1.62
N ALA A 26 4.06 15.69 0.33
CA ALA A 26 3.42 14.55 -0.31
C ALA A 26 3.77 13.23 0.36
N PHE A 27 4.97 13.14 0.96
CA PHE A 27 5.46 11.97 1.71
C PHE A 27 6.05 12.43 3.04
N SER A 28 5.73 11.69 4.11
CA SER A 28 6.33 11.83 5.43
C SER A 28 6.52 10.45 6.05
N GLY A 29 7.73 10.14 6.54
CA GLY A 29 8.04 8.85 7.14
C GLY A 29 9.03 8.96 8.30
N HIS A 30 8.94 8.00 9.24
CA HIS A 30 9.80 7.92 10.43
C HIS A 30 9.89 6.48 10.95
N ASN A 31 10.92 6.19 11.72
CA ASN A 31 11.00 4.93 12.45
C ASN A 31 9.91 4.88 13.54
N ALA A 32 9.28 3.73 13.70
CA ALA A 32 8.32 3.54 14.77
C ALA A 32 8.99 3.70 16.15
N ASN A 33 8.25 4.26 17.08
CA ASN A 33 8.73 4.33 18.46
C ASN A 33 8.76 2.92 19.06
N LYS A 34 9.91 2.48 19.54
CA LYS A 34 10.07 1.14 20.15
C LYS A 34 9.13 0.91 21.33
N ALA A 35 8.75 1.96 22.06
CA ALA A 35 7.82 1.86 23.18
C ALA A 35 6.35 1.58 22.76
N THR A 36 6.02 1.76 21.48
CA THR A 36 4.68 1.46 20.93
C THR A 36 4.61 0.10 20.26
N LEU A 37 5.74 -0.61 20.16
CA LEU A 37 5.76 -1.96 19.59
C LEU A 37 5.14 -2.95 20.58
N ARG A 38 4.42 -3.92 20.03
CA ARG A 38 3.82 -4.98 20.81
C ARG A 38 4.90 -5.89 21.42
N THR A 39 4.73 -6.26 22.66
CA THR A 39 5.62 -7.17 23.40
C THR A 39 5.04 -8.57 23.56
N GLU A 40 3.71 -8.65 23.63
CA GLU A 40 3.01 -9.91 23.82
C GLU A 40 2.94 -10.73 22.51
N PRO A 41 3.04 -12.05 22.55
CA PRO A 41 2.83 -12.91 21.40
C PRO A 41 1.44 -12.70 20.78
N LEU A 42 1.31 -12.82 19.47
CA LEU A 42 0.01 -12.87 18.80
C LEU A 42 -0.53 -14.30 18.87
N GLU A 43 -1.82 -14.40 19.11
CA GLU A 43 -2.52 -15.66 18.89
C GLU A 43 -2.48 -16.06 17.42
N LYS A 44 -2.60 -17.35 17.16
CA LYS A 44 -2.69 -17.85 15.80
C LYS A 44 -4.01 -17.37 15.20
N PRO A 45 -4.01 -16.80 13.97
CA PRO A 45 -5.24 -16.39 13.30
C PRO A 45 -6.05 -17.63 12.87
N SER A 46 -7.31 -17.41 12.45
CA SER A 46 -8.17 -18.46 11.91
C SER A 46 -7.55 -19.17 10.70
N GLY A 47 -6.72 -18.47 9.97
CA GLY A 47 -6.14 -18.91 8.71
C GLY A 47 -7.04 -18.66 7.50
N HIS A 48 -8.27 -18.22 7.71
CA HIS A 48 -9.18 -17.88 6.62
C HIS A 48 -8.72 -16.61 5.90
N ILE A 49 -8.83 -16.59 4.57
CA ILE A 49 -8.53 -15.44 3.72
C ILE A 49 -9.49 -15.42 2.53
N ALA A 50 -10.41 -14.45 2.53
CA ALA A 50 -11.20 -14.06 1.37
C ALA A 50 -10.54 -12.84 0.70
N LEU A 51 -9.91 -13.03 -0.44
CA LEU A 51 -9.09 -12.04 -1.12
C LEU A 51 -9.60 -11.77 -2.54
N ARG A 52 -9.71 -10.50 -2.91
CA ARG A 52 -9.92 -10.05 -4.28
C ARG A 52 -8.71 -9.28 -4.78
N ALA A 53 -8.03 -9.78 -5.80
CA ALA A 53 -6.95 -9.05 -6.48
C ALA A 53 -7.54 -8.06 -7.48
N GLU A 54 -7.59 -6.75 -7.12
CA GLU A 54 -8.29 -5.74 -7.90
C GLU A 54 -7.77 -5.59 -9.33
N ASN A 55 -6.46 -5.60 -9.49
CA ASN A 55 -5.81 -5.41 -10.78
C ASN A 55 -5.85 -6.65 -11.69
N LEU A 56 -6.19 -7.81 -11.13
CA LEU A 56 -6.37 -9.07 -11.86
C LEU A 56 -7.86 -9.35 -12.11
N GLY A 57 -8.76 -8.82 -11.30
CA GLY A 57 -10.19 -9.12 -11.35
C GLY A 57 -10.53 -10.51 -10.83
N GLU A 58 -9.65 -11.12 -10.04
CA GLU A 58 -9.73 -12.49 -9.55
C GLU A 58 -10.02 -12.52 -8.05
N GLU A 59 -10.62 -13.61 -7.59
CA GLU A 59 -10.97 -13.82 -6.18
C GLU A 59 -10.53 -15.20 -5.72
N VAL A 60 -10.19 -15.31 -4.45
CA VAL A 60 -9.88 -16.56 -3.77
C VAL A 60 -10.48 -16.55 -2.36
N ASP A 61 -10.96 -17.70 -1.93
CA ASP A 61 -11.43 -17.95 -0.57
C ASP A 61 -10.79 -19.26 -0.13
N VAL A 62 -9.90 -19.20 0.84
CA VAL A 62 -9.07 -20.34 1.29
C VAL A 62 -8.79 -20.27 2.79
N ASN A 63 -8.40 -21.41 3.36
CA ASN A 63 -7.73 -21.44 4.66
C ASN A 63 -6.26 -21.81 4.45
N ILE A 64 -5.35 -21.02 5.03
CA ILE A 64 -3.89 -21.26 4.93
C ILE A 64 -3.41 -22.40 5.83
N TYR A 65 -4.28 -22.94 6.68
CA TYR A 65 -3.96 -24.05 7.56
C TYR A 65 -4.78 -25.29 7.24
N LYS A 66 -4.15 -26.45 7.39
CA LYS A 66 -4.80 -27.73 7.44
C LYS A 66 -5.47 -27.97 8.82
N PRO A 67 -6.32 -28.98 8.96
CA PRO A 67 -6.94 -29.32 10.25
C PRO A 67 -5.95 -29.61 11.38
N ASP A 68 -4.74 -30.08 11.04
CA ASP A 68 -3.66 -30.33 12.02
C ASP A 68 -2.91 -29.05 12.43
N GLY A 69 -3.28 -27.91 11.85
CA GLY A 69 -2.68 -26.61 12.13
C GLY A 69 -1.37 -26.31 11.35
N SER A 70 -0.90 -27.25 10.50
CA SER A 70 0.21 -26.97 9.57
C SER A 70 -0.27 -26.13 8.40
N PHE A 71 0.67 -25.45 7.72
CA PHE A 71 0.33 -24.71 6.50
C PHE A 71 -0.16 -25.63 5.38
N ASP A 72 -1.20 -25.19 4.67
CA ASP A 72 -1.64 -25.81 3.44
C ASP A 72 -0.95 -25.20 2.23
N GLU A 73 0.05 -25.91 1.71
CA GLU A 73 0.84 -25.42 0.57
C GLU A 73 -0.01 -25.19 -0.69
N GLY A 74 -1.12 -25.92 -0.86
CA GLY A 74 -2.06 -25.71 -1.96
C GLY A 74 -2.78 -24.36 -1.87
N SER A 75 -3.20 -23.97 -0.68
CA SER A 75 -3.79 -22.66 -0.41
C SER A 75 -2.76 -21.54 -0.54
N LEU A 76 -1.54 -21.74 -0.03
CA LEU A 76 -0.45 -20.79 -0.19
C LEU A 76 -0.10 -20.55 -1.67
N ALA A 77 -0.04 -21.58 -2.49
CA ALA A 77 0.24 -21.47 -3.92
C ALA A 77 -0.87 -20.66 -4.65
N LYS A 78 -2.14 -20.84 -4.29
CA LYS A 78 -3.23 -20.03 -4.83
C LYS A 78 -3.10 -18.56 -4.45
N LEU A 79 -2.70 -18.28 -3.21
CA LEU A 79 -2.45 -16.91 -2.76
C LEU A 79 -1.22 -16.30 -3.44
N ASP A 80 -0.12 -17.07 -3.61
CA ASP A 80 1.05 -16.60 -4.38
C ASP A 80 0.66 -16.17 -5.79
N ASP A 81 -0.26 -16.92 -6.44
CA ASP A 81 -0.79 -16.56 -7.76
C ASP A 81 -1.62 -15.27 -7.73
N MET A 82 -2.44 -15.06 -6.69
CA MET A 82 -3.17 -13.80 -6.48
C MET A 82 -2.23 -12.59 -6.29
N PHE A 83 -1.05 -12.82 -5.72
CA PHE A 83 -0.03 -11.79 -5.50
C PHE A 83 0.89 -11.56 -6.69
N ARG A 84 0.76 -12.31 -7.79
CA ARG A 84 1.66 -12.25 -8.95
C ARG A 84 1.81 -10.83 -9.53
N CYS A 85 2.93 -10.61 -10.18
CA CYS A 85 3.19 -9.34 -10.85
C CYS A 85 2.20 -9.09 -12.00
N VAL A 86 1.35 -8.10 -11.87
CA VAL A 86 0.34 -7.74 -12.90
C VAL A 86 0.95 -7.45 -14.27
N LYS A 87 2.19 -6.93 -14.32
CA LYS A 87 2.84 -6.54 -15.57
C LYS A 87 3.47 -7.72 -16.31
N THR A 88 4.00 -8.69 -15.58
CA THR A 88 4.79 -9.79 -16.17
C THR A 88 4.11 -11.16 -16.03
N GLY A 89 3.13 -11.29 -15.14
CA GLY A 89 2.53 -12.57 -14.77
C GLY A 89 3.44 -13.42 -13.87
N GLU A 90 4.63 -12.93 -13.51
CA GLU A 90 5.56 -13.69 -12.69
C GLU A 90 5.01 -13.89 -11.28
N VAL A 91 5.05 -15.13 -10.81
CA VAL A 91 4.67 -15.57 -9.46
C VAL A 91 5.92 -15.71 -8.62
N ARG A 92 5.86 -15.31 -7.37
CA ARG A 92 6.92 -15.53 -6.38
C ARG A 92 6.29 -15.91 -5.05
N ALA A 93 6.88 -16.88 -4.37
CA ALA A 93 6.46 -17.26 -3.03
C ALA A 93 6.48 -16.06 -2.09
N VAL A 94 5.33 -15.73 -1.53
CA VAL A 94 5.14 -14.64 -0.59
C VAL A 94 5.53 -15.10 0.82
N ARG A 95 6.05 -14.21 1.63
CA ARG A 95 6.35 -14.52 3.03
C ARG A 95 5.08 -14.95 3.76
N ARG A 96 5.14 -16.10 4.42
CA ARG A 96 3.98 -16.69 5.13
C ARG A 96 3.42 -15.77 6.21
N GLU A 97 4.29 -14.98 6.84
CA GLU A 97 3.91 -13.99 7.84
C GLU A 97 2.94 -12.92 7.28
N LEU A 98 3.03 -12.59 5.97
CA LEU A 98 2.06 -11.69 5.33
C LEU A 98 0.67 -12.33 5.26
N TYR A 99 0.59 -13.63 4.97
CA TYR A 99 -0.69 -14.35 4.95
C TYR A 99 -1.31 -14.46 6.34
N GLU A 100 -0.50 -14.70 7.37
CA GLU A 100 -0.99 -14.65 8.74
C GLU A 100 -1.49 -13.25 9.12
N GLN A 101 -0.83 -12.19 8.66
CA GLN A 101 -1.32 -10.83 8.89
C GLN A 101 -2.61 -10.53 8.12
N LEU A 102 -2.75 -11.02 6.87
CA LEU A 102 -4.02 -10.92 6.14
C LEU A 102 -5.16 -11.59 6.92
N SER A 103 -4.96 -12.83 7.36
CA SER A 103 -5.97 -13.55 8.14
C SER A 103 -6.33 -12.82 9.43
N ARG A 104 -5.35 -12.27 10.18
CA ARG A 104 -5.64 -11.46 11.38
C ARG A 104 -6.45 -10.21 11.06
N ILE A 105 -6.15 -9.55 9.95
CA ILE A 105 -6.89 -8.35 9.51
C ILE A 105 -8.32 -8.75 9.16
N GLU A 106 -8.52 -9.84 8.43
CA GLU A 106 -9.83 -10.35 8.09
C GLU A 106 -10.64 -10.73 9.33
N ASP A 107 -10.05 -11.52 10.25
CA ASP A 107 -10.67 -11.90 11.52
C ASP A 107 -11.13 -10.68 12.33
N HIS A 108 -10.29 -9.63 12.38
CA HIS A 108 -10.61 -8.40 13.12
C HIS A 108 -11.76 -7.61 12.52
N PHE A 109 -11.92 -7.66 11.21
CA PHE A 109 -13.00 -6.97 10.48
C PHE A 109 -14.16 -7.88 10.09
N ASP A 110 -14.47 -8.86 10.95
CA ASP A 110 -15.64 -9.76 10.84
C ASP A 110 -15.69 -10.56 9.53
N GLY A 111 -14.56 -11.02 9.02
CA GLY A 111 -14.48 -11.83 7.81
C GLY A 111 -14.77 -11.05 6.53
N LYS A 112 -14.64 -9.72 6.53
CA LYS A 112 -14.83 -8.90 5.34
C LYS A 112 -13.73 -9.17 4.32
N GLN A 113 -14.14 -9.39 3.07
CA GLN A 113 -13.23 -9.62 1.95
C GLN A 113 -12.18 -8.51 1.83
N ILE A 114 -10.91 -8.90 1.79
CA ILE A 114 -9.78 -7.99 1.59
C ILE A 114 -9.55 -7.77 0.09
N TYR A 115 -9.36 -6.53 -0.31
CA TYR A 115 -8.99 -6.14 -1.67
C TYR A 115 -7.49 -5.91 -1.74
N LEU A 116 -6.79 -6.75 -2.52
CA LEU A 116 -5.37 -6.61 -2.81
C LEU A 116 -5.19 -5.61 -3.96
N VAL A 117 -4.70 -4.43 -3.63
CA VAL A 117 -4.36 -3.37 -4.59
C VAL A 117 -3.06 -3.70 -5.31
N SER A 118 -2.07 -4.27 -4.58
CA SER A 118 -0.79 -4.67 -5.16
C SER A 118 -0.06 -5.68 -4.28
N GLY A 119 0.43 -6.74 -4.92
CA GLY A 119 1.29 -7.76 -4.34
C GLY A 119 2.75 -7.65 -4.85
N PHE A 120 3.28 -8.73 -5.42
CA PHE A 120 4.62 -8.80 -5.96
C PHE A 120 4.81 -7.91 -7.20
N ARG A 121 5.96 -7.21 -7.28
CA ARG A 121 6.31 -6.31 -8.39
C ARG A 121 7.71 -6.62 -8.92
N PHE A 122 7.80 -7.40 -9.97
CA PHE A 122 9.07 -7.83 -10.57
C PHE A 122 9.94 -6.68 -11.08
N ALA A 123 9.33 -5.64 -11.64
CA ALA A 123 10.03 -4.49 -12.23
C ALA A 123 10.34 -3.35 -11.23
N GLU A 124 10.13 -3.59 -9.95
CA GLU A 124 10.45 -2.63 -8.88
C GLU A 124 11.95 -2.60 -8.60
N ARG A 125 12.37 -1.56 -7.85
CA ARG A 125 13.75 -1.47 -7.35
C ARG A 125 14.01 -2.59 -6.36
N ASN A 126 15.23 -3.07 -6.30
CA ASN A 126 15.68 -4.05 -5.33
C ASN A 126 15.45 -3.63 -3.85
N SER A 127 15.33 -2.33 -3.58
CA SER A 127 14.96 -1.81 -2.25
C SER A 127 13.47 -1.90 -1.91
N SER A 128 12.60 -2.21 -2.89
CA SER A 128 11.16 -2.34 -2.67
C SER A 128 10.83 -3.68 -2.03
N ARG A 129 10.00 -3.68 -0.99
CA ARG A 129 9.51 -4.90 -0.35
C ARG A 129 8.55 -5.69 -1.24
N HIS A 130 7.86 -5.03 -2.17
CA HIS A 130 7.07 -5.70 -3.21
C HIS A 130 7.95 -6.56 -4.13
N TYR A 131 9.17 -6.11 -4.48
CA TYR A 131 10.12 -6.92 -5.26
C TYR A 131 10.55 -8.19 -4.52
N HIS A 132 10.59 -8.16 -3.20
CA HIS A 132 10.95 -9.31 -2.36
C HIS A 132 9.76 -10.20 -1.98
N ALA A 133 8.56 -9.97 -2.55
CA ALA A 133 7.32 -10.65 -2.17
C ALA A 133 7.09 -10.65 -0.65
N SER A 134 7.42 -9.54 0.01
CA SER A 134 7.30 -9.32 1.45
C SER A 134 6.46 -8.10 1.79
N ALA A 135 5.64 -7.62 0.85
CA ALA A 135 4.75 -6.46 1.01
C ALA A 135 3.40 -6.68 0.31
N MET A 136 2.41 -5.99 0.83
CA MET A 136 1.07 -5.92 0.28
C MET A 136 0.48 -4.52 0.43
N ASP A 137 -0.23 -4.07 -0.59
CA ASP A 137 -1.11 -2.89 -0.55
C ASP A 137 -2.55 -3.40 -0.50
N ILE A 138 -3.30 -3.07 0.55
CA ILE A 138 -4.62 -3.64 0.79
C ILE A 138 -5.63 -2.59 1.26
N ARG A 139 -6.91 -2.88 0.99
CA ARG A 139 -8.07 -2.18 1.56
C ARG A 139 -9.22 -3.14 1.81
N ILE A 140 -10.17 -2.72 2.63
CA ILE A 140 -11.43 -3.43 2.86
C ILE A 140 -12.56 -2.46 2.55
N PRO A 141 -13.43 -2.74 1.56
CA PRO A 141 -14.57 -1.88 1.24
C PRO A 141 -15.46 -1.64 2.46
N GLY A 142 -15.79 -0.40 2.70
CA GLY A 142 -16.61 0.00 3.85
C GLY A 142 -15.90 0.07 5.20
N VAL A 143 -14.58 -0.18 5.23
CA VAL A 143 -13.73 0.03 6.41
C VAL A 143 -12.83 1.24 6.18
N SER A 144 -12.71 2.10 7.18
CA SER A 144 -11.81 3.24 7.12
C SER A 144 -10.35 2.79 7.05
N ILE A 145 -9.56 3.38 6.16
CA ILE A 145 -8.12 3.09 6.10
C ILE A 145 -7.39 3.47 7.40
N ASN A 146 -7.91 4.43 8.17
CA ASN A 146 -7.36 4.76 9.48
C ASN A 146 -7.61 3.66 10.52
N GLU A 147 -8.76 3.00 10.47
CA GLU A 147 -9.06 1.85 11.34
C GLU A 147 -8.17 0.66 10.94
N MET A 148 -8.07 0.36 9.65
CA MET A 148 -7.16 -0.67 9.15
C MET A 148 -5.71 -0.41 9.56
N TYR A 149 -5.25 0.84 9.41
CA TYR A 149 -3.90 1.24 9.79
C TYR A 149 -3.64 1.04 11.29
N LYS A 150 -4.53 1.52 12.15
CA LYS A 150 -4.41 1.36 13.61
C LYS A 150 -4.36 -0.10 14.03
N TYR A 151 -5.20 -0.94 13.43
CA TYR A 151 -5.18 -2.36 13.72
C TYR A 151 -3.87 -3.00 13.24
N ALA A 152 -3.46 -2.76 11.98
CA ALA A 152 -2.20 -3.28 11.46
C ALA A 152 -0.99 -2.81 12.30
N GLU A 153 -1.00 -1.57 12.80
CA GLU A 153 0.03 -1.04 13.69
C GLU A 153 0.11 -1.80 15.01
N SER A 154 -1.03 -2.20 15.57
CA SER A 154 -1.08 -2.98 16.82
C SER A 154 -0.48 -4.38 16.70
N LEU A 155 -0.33 -4.90 15.48
CA LEU A 155 0.27 -6.20 15.20
C LEU A 155 1.81 -6.18 15.18
N ASP A 156 2.43 -4.99 15.16
CA ASP A 156 3.87 -4.83 14.98
C ASP A 156 4.66 -5.10 16.27
N ALA A 157 5.47 -6.15 16.26
CA ALA A 157 6.43 -6.47 17.31
C ALA A 157 7.88 -6.08 16.95
N GLY A 158 8.06 -5.37 15.84
CA GLY A 158 9.35 -4.94 15.31
C GLY A 158 9.60 -5.47 13.89
N GLY A 159 10.23 -4.67 13.07
CA GLY A 159 10.58 -5.04 11.69
C GLY A 159 9.42 -5.00 10.70
N MET A 160 8.36 -4.25 10.96
CA MET A 160 7.25 -4.05 10.04
C MET A 160 7.28 -2.65 9.42
N GLY A 161 7.08 -2.55 8.11
CA GLY A 161 6.75 -1.32 7.42
C GLY A 161 5.24 -1.14 7.32
N LEU A 162 4.74 0.04 7.66
CA LEU A 162 3.33 0.35 7.58
C LEU A 162 3.12 1.74 7.00
N GLY A 163 2.46 1.81 5.85
CA GLY A 163 2.13 3.03 5.13
C GLY A 163 0.65 3.28 5.01
N ILE A 164 0.24 4.54 5.08
CA ILE A 164 -1.12 4.94 4.79
C ILE A 164 -1.15 5.86 3.57
N TYR A 165 -2.07 5.60 2.65
CA TYR A 165 -2.24 6.30 1.37
C TYR A 165 -3.62 6.95 1.29
N PRO A 166 -3.81 8.14 1.90
CA PRO A 166 -5.13 8.75 2.03
C PRO A 166 -5.79 9.11 0.69
N THR A 167 -5.00 9.48 -0.33
CA THR A 167 -5.52 9.81 -1.66
C THR A 167 -6.00 8.57 -2.41
N SER A 168 -5.29 7.45 -2.26
CA SER A 168 -5.56 6.18 -2.97
C SER A 168 -6.39 5.19 -2.15
N GLN A 169 -6.69 5.52 -0.89
CA GLN A 169 -7.55 4.75 0.02
C GLN A 169 -7.11 3.30 0.21
N PHE A 170 -5.83 3.08 0.53
CA PHE A 170 -5.30 1.78 0.95
C PHE A 170 -4.21 1.94 2.02
N ILE A 171 -3.83 0.83 2.66
CA ILE A 171 -2.65 0.75 3.51
C ILE A 171 -1.62 -0.20 2.88
N HIS A 172 -0.35 0.09 3.14
CA HIS A 172 0.77 -0.80 2.84
C HIS A 172 1.22 -1.52 4.10
N VAL A 173 1.47 -2.80 4.00
CA VAL A 173 2.08 -3.61 5.07
C VAL A 173 3.26 -4.38 4.49
N ASP A 174 4.43 -4.29 5.14
CA ASP A 174 5.60 -5.08 4.74
C ASP A 174 6.36 -5.65 5.96
N PHE A 175 7.14 -6.70 5.70
CA PHE A 175 8.15 -7.17 6.62
C PHE A 175 9.53 -6.73 6.15
N ARG A 176 10.22 -6.01 7.03
CA ARG A 176 11.57 -5.49 6.81
C ARG A 176 12.61 -6.61 6.80
N ALA A 177 13.82 -6.31 6.28
CA ALA A 177 14.93 -7.23 6.41
C ALA A 177 15.33 -7.39 7.90
N PRO A 178 15.92 -8.53 8.27
CA PRO A 178 16.39 -8.75 9.64
C PRO A 178 17.28 -7.60 10.12
N GLY A 179 16.97 -7.08 11.32
CA GLY A 179 17.69 -5.96 11.95
C GLY A 179 17.24 -4.55 11.53
N GLU A 180 16.38 -4.41 10.53
CA GLU A 180 15.81 -3.10 10.20
C GLU A 180 14.69 -2.71 11.18
N PRO A 181 14.63 -1.44 11.59
CA PRO A 181 13.56 -0.96 12.48
C PRO A 181 12.21 -0.93 11.75
N SER A 182 11.15 -1.01 12.52
CA SER A 182 9.79 -0.72 12.01
C SER A 182 9.71 0.72 11.51
N PHE A 183 8.99 0.93 10.39
CA PHE A 183 8.90 2.22 9.74
C PHE A 183 7.44 2.57 9.42
N ARG A 184 7.09 3.84 9.60
CA ARG A 184 5.75 4.40 9.38
C ARG A 184 5.82 5.52 8.36
N TRP A 185 4.82 5.59 7.48
CA TRP A 185 4.73 6.73 6.56
C TRP A 185 3.31 7.04 6.14
N THR A 186 3.14 8.27 5.71
CA THR A 186 1.94 8.75 5.01
C THR A 186 2.36 9.26 3.63
N ASP A 187 1.63 8.84 2.60
CA ASP A 187 1.87 9.27 1.22
C ASP A 187 0.56 9.80 0.60
N TYR A 188 0.54 11.08 0.30
CA TYR A 188 -0.57 11.78 -0.35
C TYR A 188 -0.42 11.89 -1.87
N SER A 189 0.66 11.35 -2.46
CA SER A 189 0.99 11.55 -3.88
C SER A 189 0.01 10.93 -4.88
N GLY A 190 -0.93 10.11 -4.43
CA GLY A 190 -1.94 9.47 -5.29
C GLY A 190 -1.40 8.35 -6.19
N HIS A 191 -0.19 7.86 -5.94
CA HIS A 191 0.42 6.74 -6.66
C HIS A 191 -0.10 5.39 -6.15
N GLY A 192 -1.39 5.19 -6.28
CA GLY A 192 -2.03 3.90 -6.06
C GLY A 192 -2.41 3.28 -7.41
N GLY A 193 -1.71 2.27 -7.82
CA GLY A 193 -1.94 1.57 -9.08
C GLY A 193 -1.14 2.18 -10.24
N GLY A 194 -0.36 1.34 -10.92
CA GLY A 194 0.49 1.72 -12.04
C GLY A 194 -0.26 2.58 -13.05
N GLY A 195 0.27 3.79 -13.29
CA GLY A 195 -0.33 4.73 -14.20
C GLY A 195 -0.67 4.07 -15.54
N HIS A 196 -1.94 4.10 -15.89
CA HIS A 196 -2.37 3.90 -17.26
C HIS A 196 -1.78 5.04 -18.11
N LYS A 197 -0.51 4.94 -18.49
CA LYS A 197 -0.08 5.59 -19.71
C LYS A 197 -0.90 4.95 -20.81
N LYS A 198 -1.82 5.72 -21.41
CA LYS A 198 -2.52 5.32 -22.64
C LYS A 198 -1.53 4.60 -23.54
N ALA A 199 -1.80 3.33 -23.83
CA ALA A 199 -1.05 2.58 -24.81
C ALA A 199 -1.13 3.35 -26.15
N THR A 200 -0.02 3.94 -26.56
CA THR A 200 0.15 4.40 -27.92
C THR A 200 0.15 3.15 -28.80
N LYS A 201 -0.82 3.07 -29.71
CA LYS A 201 -0.94 2.04 -30.73
C LYS A 201 0.43 1.76 -31.34
N PRO A 202 0.89 0.50 -31.44
CA PRO A 202 2.08 0.18 -32.18
C PRO A 202 1.80 0.45 -33.67
N THR A 203 2.52 1.42 -34.24
CA THR A 203 2.62 1.60 -35.68
C THR A 203 3.25 0.35 -36.25
N GLY A 204 2.55 -0.24 -37.21
CA GLY A 204 2.87 -1.51 -37.84
C GLY A 204 4.30 -1.57 -38.37
N ARG A 205 5.03 -2.57 -37.91
CA ARG A 205 6.30 -2.97 -38.50
C ARG A 205 5.99 -4.10 -39.48
N THR A 206 5.98 -3.76 -40.79
CA THR A 206 5.95 -4.70 -41.90
C THR A 206 7.12 -5.66 -41.81
N GLN A 207 6.84 -6.96 -41.76
CA GLN A 207 7.84 -8.01 -41.90
C GLN A 207 8.36 -8.04 -43.37
N PRO A 208 9.68 -8.19 -43.61
CA PRO A 208 10.17 -8.47 -44.94
C PRO A 208 9.87 -9.92 -45.33
N ALA A 209 9.39 -10.10 -46.58
CA ALA A 209 9.08 -11.38 -47.20
C ALA A 209 10.32 -12.31 -47.26
N ARG A 210 10.15 -13.58 -46.88
CA ARG A 210 11.15 -14.62 -47.13
C ARG A 210 11.24 -14.91 -48.63
N LYS A 211 12.45 -14.90 -49.18
CA LYS A 211 12.77 -15.38 -50.52
C LYS A 211 12.72 -16.92 -50.56
N PRO A 212 12.19 -17.56 -51.61
CA PRO A 212 12.30 -19.00 -51.78
C PRO A 212 13.70 -19.39 -52.22
N THR A 213 14.29 -20.39 -51.59
CA THR A 213 15.51 -21.08 -52.03
C THR A 213 15.15 -22.13 -53.03
N SER A 214 15.76 -22.07 -54.19
CA SER A 214 15.80 -23.08 -55.25
C SER A 214 16.66 -24.25 -54.82
#